data_9aa7f840a42515a830ff50488e978f6e
#
_entry.id   9aa7f840a42515a830ff50488e978f6e
#
_cell.length_a   1.000
_cell.length_b   1.000
_cell.length_c   1.000
_cell.angle_alpha   90.00
_cell.angle_beta   90.00
_cell.angle_gamma   90.00
#
_symmetry.space_group_name_H-M   'P 1'
#
loop_
_entity.id
_entity.type
_entity.pdbx_description
1 polymer ?
#
loop_
_entity_poly.entity_id
_entity_poly.type
_entity_poly.pdbx_seq_one_letter_code
_entity_poly.pdbx_strand_id
1 'polypeptide(L)'
;MSDLSINQNEQAREAERAVLGGLMLETHRFDTVIQVIKENDFDGKDHQIIFQSMSELIEENKPLDPLTVSEKLDNKNSLNKVGGKDYLIELATSTPSAANLEAYAEIIRQRS
;
A
#
# COMPACT_ATOMS: atom_id res chain seq x y z
N MET A 1 4.15 -20.26 21.01
CA MET A 1 2.78 -19.87 20.80
C MET A 1 2.68 -18.45 20.29
N SER A 2 3.26 -17.52 21.01
CA SER A 2 3.26 -16.14 20.57
C SER A 2 3.95 -15.95 19.22
N ASP A 3 4.87 -16.84 18.89
CA ASP A 3 5.62 -16.73 17.63
C ASP A 3 4.72 -16.85 16.41
N LEU A 4 3.72 -17.71 16.47
CA LEU A 4 2.81 -17.87 15.34
C LEU A 4 2.00 -16.60 15.10
N SER A 5 1.50 -15.97 16.16
CA SER A 5 0.77 -14.71 16.05
C SER A 5 1.65 -13.60 15.47
N ILE A 6 2.88 -13.50 15.97
CA ILE A 6 3.82 -12.50 15.50
C ILE A 6 4.12 -12.71 14.03
N ASN A 7 4.36 -13.96 13.62
CA ASN A 7 4.66 -14.27 12.23
C ASN A 7 3.48 -13.94 11.32
N GLN A 8 2.25 -14.20 11.77
CA GLN A 8 1.07 -13.89 10.99
C GLN A 8 0.90 -12.39 10.83
N ASN A 9 1.16 -11.63 11.91
CA ASN A 9 1.08 -10.18 11.83
C ASN A 9 2.14 -9.61 10.91
N GLU A 10 3.34 -10.16 10.97
CA GLU A 10 4.41 -9.74 10.08
C GLU A 10 4.11 -10.06 8.64
N GLN A 11 3.51 -11.23 8.37
CA GLN A 11 3.14 -11.59 7.02
C GLN A 11 2.05 -10.68 6.48
N ALA A 12 1.10 -10.31 7.33
CA ALA A 12 0.06 -9.37 6.92
C ALA A 12 0.66 -8.03 6.57
N ARG A 13 1.58 -7.54 7.40
CA ARG A 13 2.24 -6.26 7.14
C ARG A 13 3.08 -6.32 5.86
N GLU A 14 3.77 -7.45 5.67
CA GLU A 14 4.55 -7.65 4.45
C GLU A 14 3.67 -7.62 3.21
N ALA A 15 2.49 -8.26 3.28
CA ALA A 15 1.56 -8.25 2.16
C ALA A 15 1.09 -6.82 1.86
N GLU A 16 0.81 -6.04 2.91
CA GLU A 16 0.40 -4.66 2.73
C GLU A 16 1.49 -3.85 2.05
N ARG A 17 2.73 -4.01 2.50
CA ARG A 17 3.86 -3.30 1.92
C ARG A 17 4.05 -3.71 0.46
N ALA A 18 3.92 -4.99 0.16
CA ALA A 18 4.10 -5.48 -1.20
C ALA A 18 3.02 -4.94 -2.14
N VAL A 19 1.77 -4.84 -1.66
CA VAL A 19 0.70 -4.28 -2.49
C VAL A 19 0.95 -2.81 -2.78
N LEU A 20 1.27 -2.03 -1.74
CA LEU A 20 1.50 -0.60 -1.93
C LEU A 20 2.70 -0.37 -2.83
N GLY A 21 3.80 -1.09 -2.60
CA GLY A 21 4.99 -0.97 -3.44
C GLY A 21 4.74 -1.42 -4.86
N GLY A 22 4.02 -2.52 -5.03
CA GLY A 22 3.70 -3.03 -6.36
C GLY A 22 2.84 -2.09 -7.17
N LEU A 23 1.91 -1.39 -6.51
CA LEU A 23 1.08 -0.41 -7.19
C LEU A 23 1.91 0.79 -7.67
N MET A 24 2.98 1.12 -6.96
CA MET A 24 3.88 2.18 -7.42
C MET A 24 4.78 1.70 -8.54
N LEU A 25 4.97 0.39 -8.72
CA LEU A 25 5.69 -0.15 -9.85
C LEU A 25 4.80 -0.29 -11.07
N GLU A 26 3.53 -0.66 -10.87
CA GLU A 26 2.59 -0.88 -11.98
C GLU A 26 1.24 -0.26 -11.62
N THR A 27 1.13 1.04 -11.84
CA THR A 27 -0.06 1.80 -11.50
C THR A 27 -1.33 1.19 -12.10
N HIS A 28 -1.24 0.65 -13.31
CA HIS A 28 -2.42 0.13 -14.00
C HIS A 28 -3.04 -1.09 -13.30
N ARG A 29 -2.32 -1.70 -12.36
CA ARG A 29 -2.86 -2.83 -11.60
C ARG A 29 -3.83 -2.39 -10.51
N PHE A 30 -3.95 -1.08 -10.28
CA PHE A 30 -4.82 -0.56 -9.23
C PHE A 30 -6.27 -1.01 -9.43
N ASP A 31 -6.75 -1.00 -10.66
CA ASP A 31 -8.14 -1.39 -10.94
C ASP A 31 -8.45 -2.82 -10.50
N THR A 32 -7.49 -3.72 -10.69
CA THR A 32 -7.67 -5.10 -10.28
C THR A 32 -7.62 -5.24 -8.76
N VAL A 33 -6.72 -4.50 -8.13
CA VAL A 33 -6.51 -4.60 -6.69
C VAL A 33 -7.74 -4.09 -5.92
N ILE A 34 -8.37 -3.00 -6.38
CA ILE A 34 -9.52 -2.46 -5.66
C ILE A 34 -10.76 -3.35 -5.75
N GLN A 35 -10.75 -4.34 -6.63
CA GLN A 35 -11.83 -5.33 -6.64
C GLN A 35 -11.68 -6.34 -5.54
N VAL A 36 -10.50 -6.43 -4.94
CA VAL A 36 -10.21 -7.38 -3.88
C VAL A 36 -10.21 -6.70 -2.51
N ILE A 37 -9.60 -5.53 -2.40
CA ILE A 37 -9.44 -4.86 -1.10
C ILE A 37 -9.91 -3.42 -1.16
N LYS A 38 -10.20 -2.90 0.03
CA LYS A 38 -10.55 -1.50 0.24
C LYS A 38 -9.60 -0.93 1.29
N GLU A 39 -9.66 0.38 1.47
CA GLU A 39 -8.82 1.08 2.42
C GLU A 39 -8.89 0.46 3.81
N ASN A 40 -10.10 0.15 4.28
CA ASN A 40 -10.29 -0.37 5.63
C ASN A 40 -9.74 -1.78 5.84
N ASP A 41 -9.42 -2.47 4.76
CA ASP A 41 -8.84 -3.81 4.88
C ASP A 41 -7.40 -3.78 5.35
N PHE A 42 -6.71 -2.66 5.17
CA PHE A 42 -5.34 -2.51 5.67
C PHE A 42 -5.36 -2.39 7.19
N ASP A 43 -4.52 -3.16 7.85
CA ASP A 43 -4.41 -3.14 9.30
C ASP A 43 -3.63 -1.91 9.77
N GLY A 44 -2.57 -1.54 9.06
CA GLY A 44 -1.78 -0.39 9.44
C GLY A 44 -2.47 0.92 9.08
N LYS A 45 -2.59 1.81 10.08
CA LYS A 45 -3.21 3.10 9.84
C LYS A 45 -2.44 3.90 8.79
N ASP A 46 -1.11 3.82 8.83
CA ASP A 46 -0.27 4.47 7.83
C ASP A 46 -0.58 3.94 6.43
N HIS A 47 -0.76 2.63 6.31
CA HIS A 47 -1.06 2.02 5.02
C HIS A 47 -2.43 2.41 4.52
N GLN A 48 -3.41 2.54 5.42
CA GLN A 48 -4.74 3.02 5.03
C GLN A 48 -4.66 4.42 4.43
N ILE A 49 -3.88 5.29 5.07
CA ILE A 49 -3.72 6.68 4.61
C ILE A 49 -3.03 6.71 3.25
N ILE A 50 -2.00 5.89 3.06
CA ILE A 50 -1.31 5.81 1.77
C ILE A 50 -2.26 5.32 0.68
N PHE A 51 -3.00 4.25 0.95
CA PHE A 51 -3.90 3.68 -0.06
C PHE A 51 -4.99 4.67 -0.44
N GLN A 52 -5.51 5.41 0.54
CA GLN A 52 -6.51 6.44 0.26
C GLN A 52 -5.96 7.49 -0.69
N SER A 53 -4.73 7.94 -0.47
CA SER A 53 -4.11 8.92 -1.35
C SER A 53 -3.90 8.36 -2.75
N MET A 54 -3.56 7.07 -2.84
CA MET A 54 -3.43 6.42 -4.15
C MET A 54 -4.77 6.41 -4.88
N SER A 55 -5.87 6.11 -4.17
CA SER A 55 -7.19 6.13 -4.77
C SER A 55 -7.53 7.50 -5.33
N GLU A 56 -7.20 8.55 -4.58
CA GLU A 56 -7.45 9.91 -5.04
C GLU A 56 -6.63 10.25 -6.28
N LEU A 57 -5.37 9.82 -6.32
CA LEU A 57 -4.54 10.06 -7.48
C LEU A 57 -5.08 9.36 -8.72
N ILE A 58 -5.56 8.13 -8.57
CA ILE A 58 -6.15 7.40 -9.68
C ILE A 58 -7.38 8.13 -10.21
N GLU A 59 -8.21 8.65 -9.31
CA GLU A 59 -9.38 9.43 -9.73
C GLU A 59 -8.97 10.69 -10.50
N GLU A 60 -7.79 11.22 -10.21
CA GLU A 60 -7.25 12.39 -10.89
C GLU A 60 -6.47 12.02 -12.15
N ASN A 61 -6.48 10.76 -12.52
CA ASN A 61 -5.75 10.23 -13.69
C ASN A 61 -4.25 10.45 -13.59
N LYS A 62 -3.70 10.32 -12.38
CA LYS A 62 -2.28 10.51 -12.16
C LYS A 62 -1.62 9.18 -11.86
N PRO A 63 -0.35 9.02 -12.24
CA PRO A 63 0.37 7.79 -11.91
C PRO A 63 0.68 7.72 -10.43
N LEU A 64 0.96 6.49 -9.97
CA LEU A 64 1.35 6.25 -8.59
C LEU A 64 2.86 6.02 -8.55
N ASP A 65 3.56 6.87 -7.82
CA ASP A 65 4.98 6.69 -7.53
C ASP A 65 5.30 7.45 -6.25
N PRO A 66 6.50 7.28 -5.68
CA PRO A 66 6.81 7.95 -4.42
C PRO A 66 6.66 9.46 -4.47
N LEU A 67 6.91 10.08 -5.62
CA LEU A 67 6.81 11.52 -5.73
C LEU A 67 5.34 11.97 -5.72
N THR A 68 4.51 11.38 -6.58
CA THR A 68 3.11 11.78 -6.65
C THR A 68 2.37 11.50 -5.34
N VAL A 69 2.65 10.36 -4.72
CA VAL A 69 2.01 10.01 -3.47
C VAL A 69 2.47 10.93 -2.34
N SER A 70 3.77 11.25 -2.28
CA SER A 70 4.25 12.15 -1.24
C SER A 70 3.67 13.55 -1.40
N GLU A 71 3.54 14.04 -2.64
CA GLU A 71 2.90 15.34 -2.91
C GLU A 71 1.47 15.36 -2.39
N LYS A 72 0.72 14.29 -2.72
CA LYS A 72 -0.67 14.20 -2.29
C LYS A 72 -0.78 14.20 -0.78
N LEU A 73 0.06 13.42 -0.12
CA LEU A 73 0.05 13.32 1.34
C LEU A 73 0.50 14.62 1.98
N ASP A 74 1.48 15.30 1.40
CA ASP A 74 1.96 16.56 1.94
C ASP A 74 0.88 17.63 1.86
N ASN A 75 0.13 17.65 0.77
CA ASN A 75 -0.98 18.61 0.61
C ASN A 75 -2.07 18.38 1.65
N LYS A 76 -2.19 17.18 2.17
CA LYS A 76 -3.17 16.85 3.20
C LYS A 76 -2.56 16.88 4.60
N ASN A 77 -1.33 17.34 4.73
CA ASN A 77 -0.60 17.37 6.01
C ASN A 77 -0.51 15.99 6.65
N SER A 78 -0.40 14.95 5.83
CA SER A 78 -0.37 13.57 6.29
C SER A 78 0.93 12.85 5.99
N LEU A 79 1.89 13.50 5.32
CA LEU A 79 3.11 12.82 4.89
C LEU A 79 3.90 12.29 6.09
N ASN A 80 4.02 13.08 7.15
CA ASN A 80 4.76 12.65 8.34
C ASN A 80 4.06 11.49 9.06
N LYS A 81 2.75 11.41 8.93
CA LYS A 81 1.98 10.34 9.60
C LYS A 81 2.29 8.97 9.03
N VAL A 82 2.76 8.90 7.79
CA VAL A 82 3.02 7.62 7.13
C VAL A 82 4.50 7.28 7.07
N GLY A 83 5.36 8.10 7.63
CA GLY A 83 6.79 7.83 7.63
C GLY A 83 7.58 8.66 6.63
N GLY A 84 6.94 9.67 6.02
CA GLY A 84 7.62 10.56 5.10
C GLY A 84 7.88 9.95 3.75
N LYS A 85 8.53 10.74 2.90
CA LYS A 85 8.85 10.29 1.53
C LYS A 85 9.78 9.09 1.54
N ASP A 86 10.68 9.00 2.53
CA ASP A 86 11.61 7.88 2.59
C ASP A 86 10.88 6.54 2.71
N TYR A 87 9.79 6.50 3.47
CA TYR A 87 9.02 5.26 3.59
C TYR A 87 8.37 4.88 2.26
N LEU A 88 7.87 5.87 1.53
CA LEU A 88 7.27 5.61 0.23
C LEU A 88 8.31 5.08 -0.76
N ILE A 89 9.51 5.63 -0.73
CA ILE A 89 10.62 5.14 -1.57
C ILE A 89 10.96 3.71 -1.17
N GLU A 90 11.01 3.44 0.14
CA GLU A 90 11.29 2.10 0.62
C GLU A 90 10.26 1.10 0.12
N LEU A 91 8.98 1.46 0.16
CA LEU A 91 7.93 0.57 -0.33
C LEU A 91 8.16 0.23 -1.81
N ALA A 92 8.45 1.25 -2.62
CA ALA A 92 8.61 1.03 -4.05
C ALA A 92 9.87 0.23 -4.36
N THR A 93 10.96 0.47 -3.63
CA THR A 93 12.24 -0.16 -3.94
C THR A 93 12.42 -1.53 -3.31
N SER A 94 11.70 -1.84 -2.24
CA SER A 94 11.83 -3.14 -1.57
C SER A 94 10.91 -4.19 -2.15
N THR A 95 9.99 -3.82 -3.04
CA THR A 95 9.08 -4.76 -3.68
C THR A 95 9.78 -5.37 -4.89
N PRO A 96 10.00 -6.70 -4.90
CA PRO A 96 10.75 -7.29 -6.01
C PRO A 96 10.00 -7.27 -7.33
N SER A 97 8.67 -7.39 -7.29
CA SER A 97 7.88 -7.32 -8.52
C SER A 97 6.41 -7.14 -8.14
N ALA A 98 5.61 -6.75 -9.13
CA ALA A 98 4.17 -6.63 -8.97
C ALA A 98 3.42 -7.89 -9.41
N ALA A 99 4.13 -8.99 -9.64
CA ALA A 99 3.53 -10.18 -10.24
C ALA A 99 2.44 -10.81 -9.37
N ASN A 100 2.58 -10.71 -8.04
CA ASN A 100 1.67 -11.40 -7.12
C ASN A 100 0.73 -10.43 -6.40
N LEU A 101 0.45 -9.28 -6.99
CA LEU A 101 -0.36 -8.26 -6.32
C LEU A 101 -1.71 -8.79 -5.86
N GLU A 102 -2.42 -9.50 -6.73
CA GLU A 102 -3.75 -10.00 -6.37
C GLU A 102 -3.70 -11.02 -5.25
N ALA A 103 -2.67 -11.86 -5.25
CA ALA A 103 -2.51 -12.84 -4.19
C ALA A 103 -2.24 -12.15 -2.84
N TYR A 104 -1.41 -11.12 -2.85
CA TYR A 104 -1.14 -10.37 -1.63
C TYR A 104 -2.36 -9.59 -1.16
N ALA A 105 -3.13 -9.06 -2.10
CA ALA A 105 -4.38 -8.38 -1.76
C ALA A 105 -5.35 -9.33 -1.06
N GLU A 106 -5.42 -10.58 -1.53
CA GLU A 106 -6.27 -11.58 -0.87
C GLU A 106 -5.82 -11.83 0.57
N ILE A 107 -4.52 -11.87 0.81
CA ILE A 107 -4.03 -12.04 2.18
C ILE A 107 -4.50 -10.90 3.06
N ILE A 108 -4.42 -9.67 2.55
CA ILE A 108 -4.88 -8.50 3.30
C ILE A 108 -6.38 -8.62 3.59
N ARG A 109 -7.16 -8.97 2.60
CA ARG A 109 -8.60 -9.08 2.74
C ARG A 109 -8.99 -10.13 3.78
N GLN A 110 -8.32 -11.27 3.76
CA GLN A 110 -8.61 -12.34 4.70
C GLN A 110 -8.28 -11.96 6.13
N ARG A 111 -7.39 -11.01 6.33
CA ARG A 111 -7.00 -10.54 7.65
C ARG A 111 -7.89 -9.42 8.17
N SER A 112 -8.62 -8.78 7.32
CA SER A 112 -9.47 -7.66 7.75
C SER A 112 -10.84 -8.13 8.36
#